data_fe6c46ae5f40c856baa140485142e71d
#
_entry.id   fe6c46ae5f40c856baa140485142e71d
#
_cell.length_a   1.000
_cell.length_b   1.000
_cell.length_c   1.000
_cell.angle_alpha   90.00
_cell.angle_beta   90.00
_cell.angle_gamma   90.00
#
_symmetry.space_group_name_H-M   'P 1'
#
loop_
_entity.id
_entity.type
_entity.pdbx_description
1 polymer ?
#
loop_
_entity_poly.entity_id
_entity_poly.type
_entity_poly.pdbx_seq_one_letter_code
_entity_poly.pdbx_strand_id
1 'polypeptide(L)'
;MKEFVISQAQTEKAVLVGLVTRLQDERKTNEYLDELEFLADTAGAEVVKRFTQKLDMPNSVTYIGKGKLEEIRAYLESCEEDPETEIGMVIFDDELSAKQIRNIEKELKVKILDRTSLILDIFAMRAQTASAKTQ
;
A
#
# COMPACT_ATOMS: atom_id res chain seq x y z
N MET A 1 20.41 -5.03 23.66
CA MET A 1 20.10 -5.03 23.43
C MET A 1 19.38 -5.17 22.95
N LYS A 2 19.10 -5.50 22.70
CA LYS A 2 18.29 -5.69 22.31
C LYS A 2 17.44 -5.01 21.85
N GLU A 3 17.46 -4.29 21.86
CA GLU A 3 16.68 -3.35 21.52
C GLU A 3 16.43 -3.22 20.15
N PHE A 4 17.27 -3.44 19.35
CA PHE A 4 17.00 -3.39 18.02
C PHE A 4 16.09 -4.39 17.62
N VAL A 5 16.00 -5.28 18.36
CA VAL A 5 14.99 -6.24 18.18
C VAL A 5 13.66 -5.61 18.12
N ILE A 6 13.52 -4.60 18.89
CA ILE A 6 12.30 -3.89 18.91
C ILE A 6 11.93 -3.34 17.59
N SER A 7 12.86 -2.82 16.86
CA SER A 7 12.51 -2.24 15.61
C SER A 7 12.00 -3.27 14.66
N GLN A 8 12.40 -4.49 14.82
CA GLN A 8 11.86 -5.51 13.97
C GLN A 8 10.46 -5.80 14.26
N ALA A 9 10.07 -5.62 15.48
CA ALA A 9 8.70 -5.86 15.84
C ALA A 9 7.79 -4.79 15.30
N GLN A 10 8.35 -3.69 14.83
CA GLN A 10 7.51 -2.64 14.33
C GLN A 10 7.14 -2.88 12.89
N THR A 11 6.13 -3.68 12.68
CA THR A 11 5.60 -3.92 11.35
C THR A 11 4.72 -2.76 10.95
N GLU A 12 4.97 -2.19 9.79
CA GLU A 12 4.13 -1.12 9.30
C GLU A 12 2.78 -1.69 8.89
N LYS A 13 1.71 -1.00 9.26
CA LYS A 13 0.39 -1.41 8.84
C LYS A 13 0.07 -0.76 7.51
N ALA A 14 -0.58 -1.52 6.65
CA ALA A 14 -0.84 -1.10 5.29
C ALA A 14 -2.31 -1.28 4.93
N VAL A 15 -2.77 -0.44 4.02
CA VAL A 15 -4.10 -0.55 3.45
C VAL A 15 -3.91 -0.80 1.96
N LEU A 16 -4.68 -1.72 1.41
CA LEU A 16 -4.63 -2.02 -0.01
C LEU A 16 -5.81 -1.39 -0.73
N VAL A 17 -5.58 -0.93 -1.95
CA VAL A 17 -6.63 -0.32 -2.77
C VAL A 17 -6.61 -0.96 -4.15
N GLY A 18 -7.77 -1.39 -4.63
CA GLY A 18 -7.90 -1.97 -5.94
C GLY A 18 -9.10 -1.41 -6.67
N LEU A 19 -9.08 -1.48 -7.99
CA LEU A 19 -10.19 -1.02 -8.82
C LEU A 19 -10.83 -2.17 -9.54
N VAL A 20 -12.16 -2.15 -9.60
CA VAL A 20 -12.93 -3.02 -10.46
C VAL A 20 -13.31 -2.18 -11.67
N THR A 21 -12.89 -2.59 -12.86
CA THR A 21 -13.14 -1.82 -14.06
C THR A 21 -13.84 -2.70 -15.09
N ARG A 22 -14.07 -2.15 -16.27
CA ARG A 22 -14.70 -2.92 -17.34
C ARG A 22 -13.80 -4.07 -17.79
N LEU A 23 -12.49 -3.92 -17.62
CA LEU A 23 -11.53 -4.94 -18.04
C LEU A 23 -11.10 -5.86 -16.92
N GLN A 24 -11.49 -5.56 -15.70
CA GLN A 24 -11.06 -6.32 -14.54
C GLN A 24 -12.20 -6.42 -13.55
N ASP A 25 -12.86 -7.59 -13.52
CA ASP A 25 -14.03 -7.76 -12.67
C ASP A 25 -13.62 -7.91 -11.20
N GLU A 26 -14.61 -7.99 -10.34
CA GLU A 26 -14.41 -8.02 -8.91
C GLU A 26 -13.57 -9.22 -8.49
N ARG A 27 -13.83 -10.37 -9.10
CA ARG A 27 -13.10 -11.58 -8.79
C ARG A 27 -11.61 -11.41 -9.10
N LYS A 28 -11.32 -10.86 -10.28
CA LYS A 28 -9.94 -10.64 -10.69
C LYS A 28 -9.25 -9.63 -9.78
N THR A 29 -9.97 -8.58 -9.42
CA THR A 29 -9.43 -7.57 -8.52
C THR A 29 -9.08 -8.18 -7.18
N ASN A 30 -9.93 -9.05 -6.65
CA ASN A 30 -9.65 -9.70 -5.38
C ASN A 30 -8.47 -10.64 -5.47
N GLU A 31 -8.31 -11.34 -6.59
CA GLU A 31 -7.14 -12.19 -6.79
C GLU A 31 -5.86 -11.38 -6.78
N TYR A 32 -5.89 -10.24 -7.44
CA TYR A 32 -4.72 -9.36 -7.46
C TYR A 32 -4.42 -8.78 -6.08
N LEU A 33 -5.47 -8.47 -5.32
CA LEU A 33 -5.27 -7.96 -3.96
C LEU A 33 -4.72 -9.04 -3.05
N ASP A 34 -5.11 -10.30 -3.25
CA ASP A 34 -4.52 -11.40 -2.50
C ASP A 34 -3.03 -11.49 -2.76
N GLU A 35 -2.65 -11.37 -4.02
CA GLU A 35 -1.25 -11.38 -4.41
C GLU A 35 -0.50 -10.20 -3.80
N LEU A 36 -1.11 -9.03 -3.88
CA LEU A 36 -0.51 -7.82 -3.36
C LEU A 36 -0.32 -7.91 -1.85
N GLU A 37 -1.28 -8.52 -1.17
CA GLU A 37 -1.16 -8.71 0.27
C GLU A 37 0.01 -9.62 0.61
N PHE A 38 0.21 -10.66 -0.19
CA PHE A 38 1.34 -11.55 0.01
C PHE A 38 2.65 -10.79 -0.19
N LEU A 39 2.71 -9.95 -1.22
CA LEU A 39 3.91 -9.15 -1.47
C LEU A 39 4.17 -8.17 -0.33
N ALA A 40 3.11 -7.55 0.18
CA ALA A 40 3.25 -6.61 1.28
C ALA A 40 3.77 -7.32 2.52
N ASP A 41 3.26 -8.50 2.78
CA ASP A 41 3.72 -9.29 3.92
C ASP A 41 5.20 -9.64 3.77
N THR A 42 5.61 -9.99 2.55
CA THR A 42 7.00 -10.27 2.26
C THR A 42 7.89 -9.06 2.53
N ALA A 43 7.36 -7.88 2.30
CA ALA A 43 8.10 -6.63 2.54
C ALA A 43 8.07 -6.19 3.99
N GLY A 44 7.38 -6.93 4.86
CA GLY A 44 7.34 -6.60 6.27
C GLY A 44 6.17 -5.73 6.68
N ALA A 45 5.15 -5.62 5.85
CA ALA A 45 3.97 -4.83 6.17
C ALA A 45 2.82 -5.74 6.55
N GLU A 46 1.97 -5.24 7.42
CA GLU A 46 0.77 -5.96 7.82
C GLU A 46 -0.45 -5.31 7.18
N VAL A 47 -1.18 -6.03 6.34
CA VAL A 47 -2.35 -5.50 5.67
C VAL A 47 -3.54 -5.63 6.60
N VAL A 48 -4.14 -4.49 6.95
CA VAL A 48 -5.25 -4.48 7.90
C VAL A 48 -6.59 -4.16 7.26
N LYS A 49 -6.59 -3.65 6.03
CA LYS A 49 -7.82 -3.25 5.38
C LYS A 49 -7.63 -3.21 3.87
N ARG A 50 -8.68 -3.58 3.14
CA ARG A 50 -8.71 -3.46 1.67
C ARG A 50 -9.85 -2.54 1.29
N PHE A 51 -9.60 -1.66 0.32
CA PHE A 51 -10.64 -0.83 -0.27
C PHE A 51 -10.73 -1.16 -1.74
N THR A 52 -11.94 -1.26 -2.26
CA THR A 52 -12.14 -1.43 -3.69
C THR A 52 -13.15 -0.42 -4.17
N GLN A 53 -13.06 -0.07 -5.43
CA GLN A 53 -14.01 0.84 -6.03
C GLN A 53 -14.28 0.40 -7.46
N LYS A 54 -15.50 0.59 -7.90
CA LYS A 54 -15.89 0.26 -9.25
C LYS A 54 -15.88 1.53 -10.09
N LEU A 55 -15.01 1.56 -11.09
CA LEU A 55 -14.91 2.69 -12.00
C LEU A 55 -14.71 2.12 -13.39
N ASP A 56 -15.22 2.83 -14.41
CA ASP A 56 -15.00 2.38 -15.78
C ASP A 56 -13.52 2.39 -16.12
N MET A 57 -12.81 3.39 -15.63
CA MET A 57 -11.36 3.49 -15.83
C MET A 57 -10.76 4.28 -14.69
N PRO A 58 -9.46 4.11 -14.44
CA PRO A 58 -8.81 4.82 -13.34
C PRO A 58 -8.85 6.33 -13.53
N ASN A 59 -8.94 7.04 -12.44
CA ASN A 59 -8.89 8.50 -12.47
C ASN A 59 -7.47 8.96 -12.78
N SER A 60 -7.32 9.87 -13.72
CA SER A 60 -5.99 10.29 -14.14
C SER A 60 -5.26 11.12 -13.09
N VAL A 61 -5.98 11.67 -12.13
CA VAL A 61 -5.39 12.53 -11.10
C VAL A 61 -5.10 11.77 -9.82
N THR A 62 -6.03 10.94 -9.36
CA THR A 62 -5.92 10.27 -8.07
C THR A 62 -6.16 8.77 -8.13
N TYR A 63 -6.25 8.20 -9.32
CA TYR A 63 -6.47 6.78 -9.55
C TYR A 63 -7.86 6.32 -9.13
N ILE A 64 -8.33 6.70 -7.94
CA ILE A 64 -9.67 6.36 -7.46
C ILE A 64 -10.51 7.63 -7.39
N GLY A 65 -11.83 7.46 -7.25
CA GLY A 65 -12.71 8.62 -7.18
C GLY A 65 -12.51 9.39 -5.89
N LYS A 66 -12.91 10.66 -5.93
CA LYS A 66 -12.72 11.55 -4.80
C LYS A 66 -13.45 11.05 -3.55
N GLY A 67 -14.64 10.50 -3.72
CA GLY A 67 -15.39 9.99 -2.58
C GLY A 67 -14.68 8.84 -1.89
N LYS A 68 -14.12 7.93 -2.69
CA LYS A 68 -13.39 6.81 -2.13
C LYS A 68 -12.10 7.29 -1.46
N LEU A 69 -11.45 8.28 -2.06
CA LEU A 69 -10.25 8.85 -1.47
C LEU A 69 -10.54 9.44 -0.10
N GLU A 70 -11.67 10.15 0.02
CA GLU A 70 -12.07 10.71 1.31
C GLU A 70 -12.42 9.63 2.32
N GLU A 71 -13.03 8.56 1.85
CA GLU A 71 -13.37 7.44 2.72
C GLU A 71 -12.10 6.83 3.30
N ILE A 72 -11.08 6.64 2.47
CA ILE A 72 -9.80 6.11 2.93
C ILE A 72 -9.15 7.07 3.91
N ARG A 73 -9.19 8.36 3.59
CA ARG A 73 -8.61 9.36 4.47
C ARG A 73 -9.25 9.33 5.85
N ALA A 74 -10.58 9.24 5.89
CA ALA A 74 -11.28 9.18 7.16
C ALA A 74 -10.88 7.94 7.96
N TYR A 75 -10.72 6.82 7.27
CA TYR A 75 -10.27 5.60 7.93
C TYR A 75 -8.88 5.78 8.52
N LEU A 76 -7.97 6.37 7.75
CA LEU A 76 -6.61 6.59 8.22
C LEU A 76 -6.58 7.50 9.45
N GLU A 77 -7.39 8.54 9.41
CA GLU A 77 -7.45 9.47 10.53
C GLU A 77 -7.97 8.79 11.79
N SER A 78 -8.96 7.92 11.63
CA SER A 78 -9.49 7.22 12.80
C SER A 78 -8.46 6.26 13.39
N CYS A 79 -7.57 5.73 12.56
CA CYS A 79 -6.53 4.83 13.05
C CYS A 79 -5.38 5.56 13.71
N GLU A 80 -5.22 6.85 13.43
CA GLU A 80 -4.14 7.64 14.03
C GLU A 80 -4.32 7.87 15.53
N GLU A 81 -5.54 7.71 16.00
CA GLU A 81 -5.81 7.96 17.41
C GLU A 81 -5.09 6.98 18.33
N ASP A 82 -4.70 5.84 17.81
CA ASP A 82 -4.00 4.83 18.59
C ASP A 82 -2.73 4.43 17.84
N PRO A 83 -1.55 4.62 18.44
CA PRO A 83 -0.31 4.26 17.77
C PRO A 83 -0.26 2.81 17.32
N GLU A 84 -0.99 1.93 18.00
CA GLU A 84 -0.99 0.53 17.62
C GLU A 84 -1.80 0.25 16.36
N THR A 85 -2.69 1.15 15.99
CA THR A 85 -3.51 0.98 14.80
C THR A 85 -3.12 1.94 13.68
N GLU A 86 -2.14 2.77 13.91
CA GLU A 86 -1.75 3.77 12.91
C GLU A 86 -1.29 3.12 11.63
N ILE A 87 -1.81 3.62 10.51
CA ILE A 87 -1.47 3.09 9.19
C ILE A 87 -0.27 3.84 8.65
N GLY A 88 0.75 3.10 8.21
CA GLY A 88 1.97 3.72 7.71
C GLY A 88 2.01 3.88 6.21
N MET A 89 1.21 3.12 5.47
CA MET A 89 1.26 3.21 4.02
C MET A 89 -0.03 2.74 3.39
N VAL A 90 -0.26 3.18 2.17
CA VAL A 90 -1.38 2.71 1.35
C VAL A 90 -0.77 2.19 0.05
N ILE A 91 -1.13 0.98 -0.34
CA ILE A 91 -0.57 0.33 -1.51
C ILE A 91 -1.67 0.13 -2.54
N PHE A 92 -1.44 0.62 -3.74
CA PHE A 92 -2.40 0.50 -4.82
C PHE A 92 -2.04 -0.67 -5.73
N ASP A 93 -3.04 -1.42 -6.13
CA ASP A 93 -2.84 -2.61 -6.94
C ASP A 93 -2.82 -2.25 -8.42
N ASP A 94 -1.88 -1.43 -8.79
CA ASP A 94 -1.70 -1.02 -10.16
C ASP A 94 -0.46 -0.15 -10.21
N GLU A 95 -0.10 0.26 -11.42
CA GLU A 95 1.04 1.14 -11.60
C GLU A 95 0.50 2.58 -11.64
N LEU A 96 1.00 3.42 -10.76
CA LEU A 96 0.56 4.81 -10.69
C LEU A 96 1.60 5.74 -11.29
N SER A 97 1.14 6.83 -11.89
CA SER A 97 2.07 7.85 -12.37
C SER A 97 2.59 8.64 -11.18
N ALA A 98 3.71 9.32 -11.37
CA ALA A 98 4.27 10.16 -10.32
C ALA A 98 3.28 11.23 -9.88
N LYS A 99 2.51 11.75 -10.82
CA LYS A 99 1.50 12.75 -10.52
C LYS A 99 0.40 12.19 -9.63
N GLN A 100 -0.07 10.98 -9.95
CA GLN A 100 -1.11 10.34 -9.15
C GLN A 100 -0.61 10.09 -7.73
N ILE A 101 0.59 9.56 -7.60
CA ILE A 101 1.17 9.28 -6.29
C ILE A 101 1.26 10.57 -5.47
N ARG A 102 1.74 11.63 -6.08
CA ARG A 102 1.92 12.90 -5.40
C ARG A 102 0.60 13.47 -4.92
N ASN A 103 -0.42 13.41 -5.79
CA ASN A 103 -1.73 13.93 -5.44
C ASN A 103 -2.38 13.14 -4.32
N ILE A 104 -2.25 11.81 -4.37
CA ILE A 104 -2.82 10.96 -3.33
C ILE A 104 -2.08 11.17 -2.01
N GLU A 105 -0.79 11.27 -2.07
CA GLU A 105 0.03 11.49 -0.87
C GLU A 105 -0.36 12.77 -0.16
N LYS A 106 -0.64 13.82 -0.93
CA LYS A 106 -1.09 15.07 -0.37
C LYS A 106 -2.40 14.93 0.40
N GLU A 107 -3.30 14.10 -0.14
CA GLU A 107 -4.61 13.91 0.49
C GLU A 107 -4.56 13.00 1.69
N LEU A 108 -3.84 11.91 1.58
CA LEU A 108 -3.83 10.90 2.63
C LEU A 108 -2.73 11.10 3.67
N LYS A 109 -1.68 11.80 3.29
CA LYS A 109 -0.58 12.15 4.20
C LYS A 109 0.11 10.94 4.80
N VAL A 110 0.17 9.86 4.02
CA VAL A 110 0.92 8.67 4.39
C VAL A 110 1.71 8.23 3.18
N LYS A 111 2.61 7.30 3.37
CA LYS A 111 3.41 6.78 2.27
C LYS A 111 2.51 6.09 1.27
N ILE A 112 2.67 6.40 0.00
CA ILE A 112 1.88 5.81 -1.06
C ILE A 112 2.80 4.95 -1.92
N LEU A 113 2.40 3.70 -2.11
CA LEU A 113 3.14 2.78 -2.97
C LEU A 113 2.22 2.24 -4.03
N ASP A 114 2.78 1.94 -5.19
CA ASP A 114 2.06 1.17 -6.18
C ASP A 114 2.71 -0.22 -6.23
N ARG A 115 2.17 -1.07 -7.08
CA ARG A 115 2.65 -2.45 -7.16
C ARG A 115 4.13 -2.50 -7.52
N THR A 116 4.52 -1.69 -8.49
CA THR A 116 5.91 -1.66 -8.94
C THR A 116 6.86 -1.21 -7.84
N SER A 117 6.48 -0.16 -7.11
CA SER A 117 7.31 0.34 -6.03
C SER A 117 7.49 -0.69 -4.93
N LEU A 118 6.42 -1.43 -4.62
CA LEU A 118 6.50 -2.46 -3.60
C LEU A 118 7.45 -3.57 -4.01
N ILE A 119 7.37 -3.99 -5.25
CA ILE A 119 8.25 -5.03 -5.76
C ILE A 119 9.70 -4.56 -5.74
N LEU A 120 9.94 -3.32 -6.12
CA LEU A 120 11.28 -2.77 -6.08
C LEU A 120 11.82 -2.69 -4.65
N ASP A 121 10.97 -2.36 -3.69
CA ASP A 121 11.39 -2.34 -2.30
C ASP A 121 11.82 -3.73 -1.84
N ILE A 122 11.10 -4.75 -2.25
CA ILE A 122 11.45 -6.12 -1.89
C ILE A 122 12.81 -6.51 -2.47
N PHE A 123 13.03 -6.15 -3.74
CA PHE A 123 14.32 -6.41 -4.37
C PHE A 123 15.44 -5.66 -3.68
N ALA A 124 15.20 -4.42 -3.30
CA ALA A 124 16.21 -3.62 -2.63
C ALA A 124 16.60 -4.25 -1.29
N MET A 125 15.62 -4.75 -0.56
CA MET A 125 15.90 -5.43 0.69
C MET A 125 16.77 -6.65 0.50
N ARG A 126 16.46 -7.44 -0.52
CA ARG A 126 17.22 -8.64 -0.81
C ARG A 126 18.62 -8.31 -1.26
N ALA A 127 18.75 -7.26 -2.06
CA ALA A 127 20.06 -6.83 -2.54
C ALA A 127 20.94 -6.40 -1.36
N GLN A 128 20.38 -5.66 -0.42
CA GLN A 128 21.12 -5.25 0.74
C GLN A 128 21.56 -6.42 1.58
N THR A 129 20.68 -7.40 1.75
CA THR A 129 20.99 -8.58 2.51
C THR A 129 22.12 -9.38 1.83
N ALA A 130 22.01 -9.52 0.53
CA ALA A 130 23.02 -10.25 -0.22
C ALA A 130 24.36 -9.55 -0.14
N SER A 131 24.34 -8.24 -0.25
CA SER A 131 25.54 -7.45 -0.14
C SER A 131 26.21 -7.62 1.20
N ALA A 132 25.42 -7.56 2.24
CA ALA A 132 25.94 -7.72 3.58
C ALA A 132 26.56 -9.10 3.77
N LYS A 133 25.95 -10.10 3.18
CA LYS A 133 26.49 -11.45 3.30
C LYS A 133 27.81 -11.61 2.58
N THR A 134 27.97 -10.92 1.50
CA THR A 134 29.17 -11.05 0.72
C THR A 134 30.36 -10.45 1.39
N GLN A 135 30.12 -9.53 2.25
CA GLN A 135 31.19 -8.90 2.95
C GLN A 135 31.69 -9.75 4.08
#